data_0f5d2ab9562c8feb71c5f87763e18545
#
_entry.id   0f5d2ab9562c8feb71c5f87763e18545
#
_cell.length_a   1.000
_cell.length_b   1.000
_cell.length_c   1.000
_cell.angle_alpha   90.00
_cell.angle_beta   90.00
_cell.angle_gamma   90.00
#
_symmetry.space_group_name_H-M   'P 1'
#
loop_
_entity.id
_entity.type
_entity.pdbx_description
1 polymer ?
#
loop_
_entity_poly.entity_id
_entity_poly.type
_entity_poly.pdbx_seq_one_letter_code
_entity_poly.pdbx_strand_id
1 'polypeptide(L)'
;HVKARTGYLSLTRGDGGQNLIGSEIRELLGVIRTQELLAARRVDGGEQLFSRANDFGYSKHPDETLKIWDKEKVLSDVVWAIRTFKPDVIINRFNHRTPGTTHGHHTSSAMLSIEAFDLVSDATKFTNQLEFTETWQPKRLFFNTSSWFYKNEDDFRKATVGKLTSVDVGVYYP
;
A
#
# COMPACT_ATOMS: atom_id res chain seq x y z
N HIS A 1 10.74 22.70 0.49
CA HIS A 1 10.08 21.61 -0.23
C HIS A 1 11.14 20.79 -0.97
N VAL A 2 11.41 19.56 -0.51
CA VAL A 2 12.15 18.58 -1.28
C VAL A 2 11.19 18.03 -2.32
N LYS A 3 11.44 18.29 -3.61
CA LYS A 3 10.65 17.71 -4.70
C LYS A 3 11.04 16.23 -4.85
N ALA A 4 10.47 15.37 -4.01
CA ALA A 4 10.62 13.94 -4.16
C ALA A 4 9.66 13.41 -5.23
N ARG A 5 10.12 12.49 -6.07
CA ARG A 5 9.23 11.70 -6.92
C ARG A 5 8.42 10.78 -6.00
N THR A 6 7.12 10.87 -6.06
CA THR A 6 6.21 10.09 -5.20
C THR A 6 5.34 9.17 -6.03
N GLY A 7 5.13 7.95 -5.55
CA GLY A 7 4.21 6.98 -6.14
C GLY A 7 3.26 6.44 -5.09
N TYR A 8 2.03 6.21 -5.49
CA TYR A 8 1.00 5.59 -4.68
C TYR A 8 0.57 4.27 -5.32
N LEU A 9 0.89 3.15 -4.65
CA LEU A 9 0.42 1.84 -5.05
C LEU A 9 -0.86 1.49 -4.30
N SER A 10 -1.98 1.49 -4.99
CA SER A 10 -3.24 0.92 -4.49
C SER A 10 -3.39 -0.51 -4.99
N LEU A 11 -3.53 -1.48 -4.09
CA LEU A 11 -3.64 -2.87 -4.53
C LEU A 11 -4.96 -3.13 -5.22
N THR A 12 -6.06 -2.54 -4.74
CA THR A 12 -7.40 -2.63 -5.34
C THR A 12 -7.82 -1.30 -5.96
N ARG A 13 -8.90 -1.31 -6.71
CA ARG A 13 -9.49 -0.11 -7.34
C ARG A 13 -10.76 0.39 -6.64
N GLY A 14 -11.14 -0.23 -5.51
CA GLY A 14 -12.34 0.15 -4.76
C GLY A 14 -13.65 -0.34 -5.37
N ASP A 15 -13.59 -1.29 -6.28
CA ASP A 15 -14.74 -1.87 -6.99
C ASP A 15 -15.69 -2.65 -6.08
N GLY A 16 -15.20 -3.20 -4.96
CA GLY A 16 -16.02 -3.82 -3.90
C GLY A 16 -16.63 -2.86 -2.89
N GLY A 17 -16.40 -1.57 -3.05
CA GLY A 17 -16.90 -0.54 -2.15
C GLY A 17 -18.39 -0.21 -2.33
N GLN A 18 -18.83 0.78 -1.54
CA GLN A 18 -20.16 1.35 -1.65
C GLN A 18 -20.13 2.65 -2.46
N ASN A 19 -21.17 2.88 -3.26
CA ASN A 19 -21.43 4.15 -3.93
C ASN A 19 -22.60 4.84 -3.24
N LEU A 20 -22.34 5.94 -2.55
CA LEU A 20 -23.37 6.71 -1.84
C LEU A 20 -23.95 7.85 -2.70
N ILE A 21 -23.45 8.05 -3.90
CA ILE A 21 -23.78 9.18 -4.77
C ILE A 21 -24.53 8.73 -6.02
N GLY A 22 -24.22 7.54 -6.52
CA GLY A 22 -24.75 7.00 -7.76
C GLY A 22 -25.13 5.53 -7.66
N SER A 23 -25.54 4.97 -8.78
CA SER A 23 -25.96 3.57 -8.90
C SER A 23 -24.86 2.61 -9.34
N GLU A 24 -23.70 3.14 -9.69
CA GLU A 24 -22.58 2.36 -10.19
C GLU A 24 -21.97 1.51 -9.07
N ILE A 25 -21.88 0.21 -9.33
CA ILE A 25 -21.28 -0.78 -8.43
C ILE A 25 -20.28 -1.65 -9.20
N ARG A 26 -19.46 -2.41 -8.48
CA ARG A 26 -18.47 -3.33 -9.05
C ARG A 26 -17.56 -2.63 -10.06
N GLU A 27 -17.42 -3.17 -11.25
CA GLU A 27 -16.48 -2.69 -12.28
C GLU A 27 -16.71 -1.21 -12.63
N LEU A 28 -17.94 -0.76 -12.69
CA LEU A 28 -18.28 0.65 -12.95
C LEU A 28 -17.83 1.55 -11.80
N LEU A 29 -18.01 1.11 -10.55
CA LEU A 29 -17.48 1.82 -9.40
C LEU A 29 -15.96 1.84 -9.42
N GLY A 30 -15.31 0.74 -9.79
CA GLY A 30 -13.86 0.65 -9.95
C GLY A 30 -13.32 1.67 -10.95
N VAL A 31 -14.03 1.91 -12.05
CA VAL A 31 -13.68 2.96 -13.01
C VAL A 31 -13.75 4.35 -12.37
N ILE A 32 -14.85 4.65 -11.66
CA ILE A 32 -15.03 5.95 -10.96
C ILE A 32 -13.91 6.15 -9.93
N ARG A 33 -13.67 5.16 -9.06
CA ARG A 33 -12.63 5.22 -8.03
C ARG A 33 -11.22 5.37 -8.62
N THR A 34 -10.96 4.72 -9.75
CA THR A 34 -9.71 4.91 -10.48
C THR A 34 -9.54 6.36 -10.93
N GLN A 35 -10.59 6.97 -11.49
CA GLN A 35 -10.55 8.38 -11.91
C GLN A 35 -10.38 9.35 -10.74
N GLU A 36 -10.98 9.06 -9.58
CA GLU A 36 -10.80 9.83 -8.35
C GLU A 36 -9.32 9.81 -7.90
N LEU A 37 -8.68 8.64 -7.89
CA LEU A 37 -7.26 8.51 -7.56
C LEU A 37 -6.36 9.25 -8.56
N LEU A 38 -6.66 9.14 -9.85
CA LEU A 38 -5.93 9.89 -10.88
C LEU A 38 -6.15 11.41 -10.76
N ALA A 39 -7.34 11.82 -10.34
CA ALA A 39 -7.60 13.23 -10.05
C ALA A 39 -6.77 13.72 -8.85
N ALA A 40 -6.68 12.93 -7.79
CA ALA A 40 -5.83 13.23 -6.65
C ALA A 40 -4.35 13.36 -7.07
N ARG A 41 -3.86 12.45 -7.92
CA ARG A 41 -2.48 12.53 -8.47
C ARG A 41 -2.23 13.77 -9.30
N ARG A 42 -3.23 14.27 -10.02
CA ARG A 42 -3.10 15.57 -10.72
C ARG A 42 -2.91 16.75 -9.77
N VAL A 43 -3.42 16.65 -8.56
CA VAL A 43 -3.28 17.70 -7.53
C VAL A 43 -1.92 17.60 -6.82
N ASP A 44 -1.52 16.41 -6.40
CA ASP A 44 -0.28 16.19 -5.62
C ASP A 44 0.96 15.91 -6.48
N GLY A 45 0.79 15.65 -7.77
CA GLY A 45 1.88 15.37 -8.71
C GLY A 45 2.50 13.98 -8.55
N GLY A 46 1.87 13.09 -7.79
CA GLY A 46 2.33 11.71 -7.62
C GLY A 46 1.95 10.81 -8.80
N GLU A 47 2.60 9.65 -8.89
CA GLU A 47 2.26 8.59 -9.84
C GLU A 47 1.29 7.60 -9.19
N GLN A 48 0.29 7.14 -9.94
CA GLN A 48 -0.66 6.13 -9.48
C GLN A 48 -0.32 4.77 -10.07
N LEU A 49 -0.17 3.78 -9.22
CA LEU A 49 0.05 2.38 -9.57
C LEU A 49 -1.08 1.53 -8.99
N PHE A 50 -1.38 0.43 -9.67
CA PHE A 50 -2.37 -0.56 -9.22
C PHE A 50 -1.81 -1.97 -9.35
N SER A 51 -2.33 -2.88 -8.53
CA SER A 51 -2.19 -4.31 -8.76
C SER A 51 -3.46 -4.88 -9.41
N ARG A 52 -3.44 -6.18 -9.66
CA ARG A 52 -4.61 -6.95 -10.15
C ARG A 52 -5.58 -7.35 -9.05
N ALA A 53 -5.29 -7.04 -7.79
CA ALA A 53 -6.13 -7.45 -6.67
C ALA A 53 -7.56 -6.92 -6.83
N ASN A 54 -8.53 -7.82 -6.76
CA ASN A 54 -9.95 -7.47 -6.82
C ASN A 54 -10.43 -7.01 -5.44
N ASP A 55 -11.14 -5.90 -5.37
CA ASP A 55 -11.84 -5.49 -4.18
C ASP A 55 -13.16 -6.26 -4.06
N PHE A 56 -13.24 -7.16 -3.09
CA PHE A 56 -14.44 -7.97 -2.86
C PHE A 56 -15.27 -7.47 -1.66
N GLY A 57 -14.99 -6.25 -1.20
CA GLY A 57 -15.66 -5.64 -0.06
C GLY A 57 -14.93 -5.90 1.25
N TYR A 58 -15.66 -6.25 2.31
CA TYR A 58 -15.08 -6.39 3.64
C TYR A 58 -14.42 -7.76 3.85
N SER A 59 -13.25 -7.75 4.42
CA SER A 59 -12.55 -8.92 4.92
C SER A 59 -12.09 -8.67 6.36
N LYS A 60 -12.29 -9.64 7.23
CA LYS A 60 -11.93 -9.55 8.64
C LYS A 60 -10.48 -9.93 8.91
N HIS A 61 -9.93 -10.84 8.11
CA HIS A 61 -8.59 -11.41 8.35
C HIS A 61 -7.76 -11.47 7.07
N PRO A 62 -6.44 -11.22 7.14
CA PRO A 62 -5.57 -11.21 5.95
C PRO A 62 -5.49 -12.55 5.23
N ASP A 63 -5.62 -13.70 5.92
CA ASP A 63 -5.56 -15.02 5.29
C ASP A 63 -6.67 -15.21 4.27
N GLU A 64 -7.89 -14.74 4.59
CA GLU A 64 -9.01 -14.72 3.66
C GLU A 64 -8.70 -13.85 2.45
N THR A 65 -8.20 -12.64 2.71
CA THR A 65 -7.85 -11.68 1.66
C THR A 65 -6.79 -12.23 0.71
N LEU A 66 -5.69 -12.73 1.26
CA LEU A 66 -4.56 -13.26 0.48
C LEU A 66 -4.96 -14.48 -0.35
N LYS A 67 -5.87 -15.31 0.16
CA LYS A 67 -6.42 -16.44 -0.59
C LYS A 67 -7.27 -15.99 -1.77
N ILE A 68 -8.16 -15.01 -1.56
CA ILE A 68 -9.07 -14.48 -2.61
C ILE A 68 -8.25 -13.74 -3.69
N TRP A 69 -7.24 -12.98 -3.27
CA TRP A 69 -6.39 -12.21 -4.18
C TRP A 69 -5.42 -13.05 -5.00
N ASP A 70 -5.20 -14.32 -4.65
CA ASP A 70 -4.07 -15.10 -5.15
C ASP A 70 -2.75 -14.41 -4.78
N LYS A 71 -2.33 -14.67 -3.53
CA LYS A 71 -1.18 -14.00 -2.90
C LYS A 71 0.03 -13.86 -3.83
N GLU A 72 0.41 -14.96 -4.52
CA GLU A 72 1.61 -14.96 -5.37
C GLU A 72 1.49 -14.00 -6.56
N LYS A 73 0.30 -13.91 -7.15
CA LYS A 73 0.08 -13.00 -8.27
C LYS A 73 0.11 -11.55 -7.84
N VAL A 74 -0.51 -11.21 -6.71
CA VAL A 74 -0.50 -9.84 -6.20
C VAL A 74 0.88 -9.47 -5.66
N LEU A 75 1.60 -10.40 -5.03
CA LEU A 75 3.00 -10.20 -4.63
C LEU A 75 3.87 -9.88 -5.85
N SER A 76 3.69 -10.62 -6.95
CA SER A 76 4.37 -10.33 -8.22
C SER A 76 4.11 -8.90 -8.71
N ASP A 77 2.86 -8.42 -8.60
CA ASP A 77 2.52 -7.05 -8.98
C ASP A 77 3.18 -6.01 -8.08
N VAL A 78 3.27 -6.28 -6.77
CA VAL A 78 3.95 -5.39 -5.81
C VAL A 78 5.45 -5.33 -6.12
N VAL A 79 6.09 -6.48 -6.36
CA VAL A 79 7.50 -6.54 -6.78
C VAL A 79 7.72 -5.79 -8.09
N TRP A 80 6.82 -5.98 -9.08
CA TRP A 80 6.85 -5.24 -10.35
C TRP A 80 6.78 -3.73 -10.14
N ALA A 81 5.84 -3.27 -9.31
CA ALA A 81 5.67 -1.85 -9.01
C ALA A 81 6.95 -1.25 -8.38
N ILE A 82 7.56 -1.97 -7.42
CA ILE A 82 8.80 -1.51 -6.79
C ILE A 82 9.97 -1.50 -7.78
N ARG A 83 10.15 -2.54 -8.59
CA ARG A 83 11.21 -2.61 -9.60
C ARG A 83 11.09 -1.53 -10.67
N THR A 84 9.85 -1.22 -11.06
CA THR A 84 9.57 -0.21 -12.09
C THR A 84 9.69 1.21 -11.55
N PHE A 85 9.11 1.48 -10.38
CA PHE A 85 9.14 2.80 -9.77
C PHE A 85 10.48 3.13 -9.12
N LYS A 86 11.21 2.12 -8.62
CA LYS A 86 12.52 2.23 -7.96
C LYS A 86 12.51 3.20 -6.77
N PRO A 87 11.64 3.02 -5.75
CA PRO A 87 11.58 3.91 -4.60
C PRO A 87 12.80 3.74 -3.69
N ASP A 88 13.33 4.83 -3.13
CA ASP A 88 14.30 4.76 -2.04
C ASP A 88 13.63 4.38 -0.71
N VAL A 89 12.39 4.81 -0.51
CA VAL A 89 11.63 4.62 0.72
C VAL A 89 10.22 4.14 0.39
N ILE A 90 9.76 3.13 1.12
CA ILE A 90 8.38 2.65 1.10
C ILE A 90 7.72 2.99 2.42
N ILE A 91 6.49 3.52 2.37
CA ILE A 91 5.69 3.83 3.55
C ILE A 91 4.36 3.10 3.44
N ASN A 92 4.16 2.10 4.29
CA ASN A 92 2.89 1.41 4.39
C ASN A 92 1.88 2.25 5.19
N ARG A 93 0.62 2.22 4.79
CA ARG A 93 -0.44 2.89 5.54
C ARG A 93 -0.79 2.14 6.83
N PHE A 94 -0.62 0.83 6.84
CA PHE A 94 -1.02 -0.05 7.94
C PHE A 94 0.13 -0.93 8.43
N ASN A 95 -0.06 -1.48 9.65
CA ASN A 95 0.84 -2.42 10.28
C ASN A 95 0.52 -3.85 9.81
N HIS A 96 1.56 -4.67 9.60
CA HIS A 96 1.45 -6.08 9.23
C HIS A 96 1.35 -7.04 10.43
N ARG A 97 1.65 -6.56 11.66
CA ARG A 97 1.88 -7.40 12.85
C ARG A 97 0.62 -7.69 13.66
N THR A 98 -0.49 -7.06 13.35
CA THR A 98 -1.72 -7.15 14.13
C THR A 98 -2.91 -7.62 13.28
N PRO A 99 -2.85 -8.86 12.73
CA PRO A 99 -3.95 -9.40 11.94
C PRO A 99 -5.24 -9.44 12.75
N GLY A 100 -6.37 -9.11 12.12
CA GLY A 100 -7.69 -9.09 12.74
C GLY A 100 -8.03 -7.82 13.53
N THR A 101 -7.10 -6.88 13.72
CA THR A 101 -7.37 -5.58 14.36
C THR A 101 -7.85 -4.51 13.39
N THR A 102 -7.59 -4.70 12.11
CA THR A 102 -8.06 -3.83 11.02
C THR A 102 -8.63 -4.69 9.90
N HIS A 103 -9.16 -4.06 8.87
CA HIS A 103 -9.64 -4.73 7.67
C HIS A 103 -8.57 -5.64 7.06
N GLY A 104 -8.93 -6.85 6.66
CA GLY A 104 -7.98 -7.82 6.10
C GLY A 104 -7.17 -7.29 4.92
N HIS A 105 -7.79 -6.49 4.03
CA HIS A 105 -7.10 -5.81 2.93
C HIS A 105 -5.95 -4.91 3.41
N HIS A 106 -6.16 -4.19 4.51
CA HIS A 106 -5.16 -3.31 5.09
C HIS A 106 -3.93 -4.07 5.57
N THR A 107 -4.15 -5.11 6.37
CA THR A 107 -3.07 -5.97 6.88
C THR A 107 -2.37 -6.71 5.74
N SER A 108 -3.14 -7.26 4.77
CA SER A 108 -2.59 -7.95 3.61
C SER A 108 -1.69 -7.05 2.76
N SER A 109 -2.08 -5.80 2.54
CA SER A 109 -1.25 -4.86 1.78
C SER A 109 0.09 -4.60 2.46
N ALA A 110 0.10 -4.48 3.79
CA ALA A 110 1.34 -4.31 4.56
C ALA A 110 2.21 -5.58 4.56
N MET A 111 1.59 -6.77 4.67
CA MET A 111 2.31 -8.06 4.59
C MET A 111 2.98 -8.25 3.23
N LEU A 112 2.24 -8.00 2.15
CA LEU A 112 2.77 -8.10 0.79
C LEU A 112 3.90 -7.09 0.53
N SER A 113 3.80 -5.89 1.07
CA SER A 113 4.83 -4.87 0.96
C SER A 113 6.14 -5.28 1.65
N ILE A 114 6.07 -5.91 2.82
CA ILE A 114 7.26 -6.41 3.54
C ILE A 114 7.88 -7.57 2.80
N GLU A 115 7.09 -8.55 2.39
CA GLU A 115 7.58 -9.69 1.63
C GLU A 115 8.22 -9.25 0.30
N ALA A 116 7.59 -8.32 -0.40
CA ALA A 116 8.16 -7.74 -1.62
C ALA A 116 9.47 -6.98 -1.36
N PHE A 117 9.60 -6.27 -0.22
CA PHE A 117 10.82 -5.57 0.16
C PHE A 117 12.02 -6.52 0.27
N ASP A 118 11.79 -7.73 0.80
CA ASP A 118 12.83 -8.75 0.94
C ASP A 118 13.16 -9.44 -0.39
N LEU A 119 12.19 -9.54 -1.30
CA LEU A 119 12.32 -10.28 -2.56
C LEU A 119 12.75 -9.44 -3.76
N VAL A 120 12.54 -8.14 -3.72
CA VAL A 120 12.63 -7.28 -4.91
C VAL A 120 14.05 -7.17 -5.48
N SER A 121 15.08 -7.35 -4.65
CA SER A 121 16.49 -7.38 -5.08
C SER A 121 16.97 -8.76 -5.54
N ASP A 122 16.21 -9.81 -5.27
CA ASP A 122 16.58 -11.18 -5.64
C ASP A 122 16.28 -11.43 -7.13
N ALA A 123 17.32 -11.59 -7.92
CA ALA A 123 17.21 -11.86 -9.35
C ALA A 123 16.65 -13.26 -9.68
N THR A 124 16.55 -14.15 -8.70
CA THR A 124 15.96 -15.48 -8.88
C THR A 124 14.43 -15.49 -8.72
N LYS A 125 13.87 -14.39 -8.21
CA LYS A 125 12.43 -14.23 -7.99
C LYS A 125 11.79 -13.40 -9.09
N PHE A 126 10.63 -13.87 -9.58
CA PHE A 126 9.88 -13.19 -10.64
C PHE A 126 10.77 -12.84 -11.85
N THR A 127 11.53 -13.84 -12.33
CA THR A 127 12.55 -13.68 -13.37
C THR A 127 12.00 -13.12 -14.68
N ASN A 128 10.74 -13.43 -15.01
CA ASN A 128 10.04 -12.89 -16.18
C ASN A 128 9.92 -11.36 -16.19
N GLN A 129 9.99 -10.74 -15.02
CA GLN A 129 9.97 -9.28 -14.94
C GLN A 129 11.31 -8.66 -15.38
N LEU A 130 12.41 -9.40 -15.25
CA LEU A 130 13.75 -8.91 -15.55
C LEU A 130 14.03 -8.74 -17.04
N GLU A 131 13.12 -9.18 -17.90
CA GLU A 131 13.13 -8.85 -19.33
C GLU A 131 12.78 -7.36 -19.60
N PHE A 132 12.09 -6.71 -18.65
CA PHE A 132 11.55 -5.36 -18.82
C PHE A 132 12.07 -4.37 -17.77
N THR A 133 12.64 -4.85 -16.67
CA THR A 133 13.14 -4.01 -15.57
C THR A 133 14.33 -4.69 -14.91
N GLU A 134 14.94 -4.01 -13.94
CA GLU A 134 16.06 -4.51 -13.15
C GLU A 134 15.62 -4.78 -11.71
N THR A 135 16.41 -5.56 -10.98
CA THR A 135 16.26 -5.65 -9.53
C THR A 135 16.48 -4.28 -8.89
N TRP A 136 15.81 -4.06 -7.77
CA TRP A 136 15.94 -2.82 -7.01
C TRP A 136 15.86 -3.11 -5.52
N GLN A 137 16.62 -2.43 -4.69
CA GLN A 137 16.49 -2.54 -3.24
C GLN A 137 16.15 -1.17 -2.65
N PRO A 138 14.91 -0.96 -2.18
CA PRO A 138 14.57 0.21 -1.39
C PRO A 138 15.42 0.26 -0.11
N LYS A 139 15.81 1.44 0.29
CA LYS A 139 16.69 1.64 1.45
C LYS A 139 15.96 1.46 2.78
N ARG A 140 14.67 1.78 2.82
CA ARG A 140 13.87 1.78 4.06
C ARG A 140 12.41 1.42 3.76
N LEU A 141 11.82 0.73 4.72
CA LEU A 141 10.40 0.47 4.76
C LEU A 141 9.86 0.91 6.11
N PHE A 142 8.85 1.76 6.09
CA PHE A 142 8.16 2.26 7.26
C PHE A 142 6.66 1.95 7.20
N PHE A 143 5.98 2.11 8.32
CA PHE A 143 4.53 2.22 8.31
C PHE A 143 4.10 3.52 9.02
N ASN A 144 3.03 4.11 8.53
CA ASN A 144 2.44 5.29 9.11
C ASN A 144 1.57 4.89 10.31
N THR A 145 1.80 5.50 11.46
CA THR A 145 1.01 5.28 12.67
C THR A 145 0.66 6.61 13.34
N SER A 146 -0.34 6.58 14.19
CA SER A 146 -0.74 7.73 15.01
C SER A 146 -1.41 7.23 16.29
N SER A 147 -1.59 8.10 17.28
CA SER A 147 -2.27 7.79 18.54
C SER A 147 -3.68 7.22 18.34
N TRP A 148 -4.33 7.55 17.22
CA TRP A 148 -5.66 7.05 16.89
C TRP A 148 -5.77 5.51 16.79
N PHE A 149 -4.65 4.81 16.53
CA PHE A 149 -4.60 3.35 16.48
C PHE A 149 -4.40 2.69 17.85
N TYR A 150 -4.32 3.47 18.92
CA TYR A 150 -4.09 3.02 20.29
C TYR A 150 -5.25 3.44 21.18
N LYS A 151 -5.42 2.77 22.32
CA LYS A 151 -6.52 3.07 23.26
C LYS A 151 -6.44 4.48 23.82
N ASN A 152 -5.22 4.97 24.02
CA ASN A 152 -4.94 6.29 24.58
C ASN A 152 -3.52 6.74 24.19
N GLU A 153 -3.21 7.99 24.48
CA GLU A 153 -1.92 8.61 24.18
C GLU A 153 -0.75 7.93 24.91
N ASP A 154 -0.96 7.44 26.14
CA ASP A 154 0.08 6.78 26.90
C ASP A 154 0.46 5.42 26.30
N ASP A 155 -0.51 4.65 25.81
CA ASP A 155 -0.26 3.40 25.10
C ASP A 155 0.48 3.66 23.79
N PHE A 156 0.14 4.74 23.08
CA PHE A 156 0.87 5.17 21.89
C PHE A 156 2.31 5.52 22.23
N ARG A 157 2.56 6.34 23.24
CA ARG A 157 3.90 6.72 23.68
C ARG A 157 4.72 5.51 24.10
N LYS A 158 4.17 4.60 24.90
CA LYS A 158 4.86 3.36 25.33
C LYS A 158 5.23 2.47 24.14
N ALA A 159 4.33 2.35 23.16
CA ALA A 159 4.55 1.54 21.96
C ALA A 159 5.63 2.13 21.03
N THR A 160 5.83 3.44 21.10
CA THR A 160 6.66 4.19 20.16
C THR A 160 7.99 4.66 20.74
N VAL A 161 8.16 4.64 22.07
CA VAL A 161 9.44 5.00 22.72
C VAL A 161 10.60 4.16 22.17
N GLY A 162 11.61 4.83 21.64
CA GLY A 162 12.81 4.22 21.08
C GLY A 162 12.62 3.47 19.74
N LYS A 163 11.41 3.47 19.19
CA LYS A 163 11.08 2.79 17.91
C LYS A 163 10.68 3.74 16.79
N LEU A 164 10.39 4.98 17.14
CA LEU A 164 10.13 6.02 16.16
C LEU A 164 11.41 6.81 15.95
N THR A 165 11.95 6.71 14.76
CA THR A 165 12.58 7.89 14.17
C THR A 165 11.41 8.81 13.86
N SER A 166 11.16 9.83 14.67
CA SER A 166 10.21 10.87 14.29
C SER A 166 10.83 11.59 13.11
N VAL A 167 10.44 11.17 11.92
CA VAL A 167 10.54 12.04 10.77
C VAL A 167 9.41 13.03 10.99
N ASP A 168 9.75 14.22 11.45
CA ASP A 168 8.82 15.34 11.45
C ASP A 168 8.51 15.63 9.97
N VAL A 169 7.48 14.97 9.49
CA VAL A 169 6.88 15.29 8.20
C VAL A 169 6.08 16.55 8.48
N GLY A 170 6.78 17.69 8.52
CA GLY A 170 6.14 18.99 8.60
C GLY A 170 5.12 19.07 7.48
N VAL A 171 3.84 18.92 7.81
CA VAL A 171 2.75 19.19 6.90
C VAL A 171 2.66 20.70 6.81
N TYR A 172 3.37 21.26 5.85
CA TYR A 172 3.17 22.64 5.46
C TYR A 172 1.89 22.69 4.61
N TYR A 173 0.83 23.18 5.22
CA TYR A 173 -0.27 23.77 4.45
C TYR A 173 0.22 25.12 3.91
N PRO A 174 0.09 25.40 2.60
CA PRO A 174 0.36 26.72 2.06
C PRO A 174 -0.64 27.76 2.58
#